data_ac5f49cb177df9f1cf50fc1f27768f9f
#
_entry.id   ac5f49cb177df9f1cf50fc1f27768f9f
#
_cell.length_a   1.000
_cell.length_b   1.000
_cell.length_c   1.000
_cell.angle_alpha   90.00
_cell.angle_beta   90.00
_cell.angle_gamma   90.00
#
_symmetry.space_group_name_H-M   'P 1'
#
loop_
_entity.id
_entity.type
_entity.pdbx_description
1 polymer ?
#
loop_
_entity_poly.entity_id
_entity_poly.type
_entity_poly.pdbx_seq_one_letter_code
_entity_poly.pdbx_strand_id
1 'polypeptide(L)'
;QNSHQNYKFRGIDDVLNTLAPILSESGVLVIPSVVDKEIKVGATKNGGVSSHAIVTVEYTLYDRFGDSITHKAYGEAIDTSDKAINKAFTAAYKYFLFQAFCIPIDGIEDADLSEPEQAAVQVETVSAKTLQTLLTLCAERGIEVSKYVQWAKVSTIEEIPEERALSIIEHLGKSDA
;
A
#
# COMPACT_ATOMS: atom_id res chain seq x y z
N GLN A 1 11.95 8.12 -16.53
CA GLN A 1 12.27 6.74 -16.14
C GLN A 1 12.52 6.71 -14.63
N ASN A 2 11.78 5.92 -13.89
CA ASN A 2 12.03 5.72 -12.46
C ASN A 2 13.15 4.67 -12.31
N SER A 3 14.34 5.11 -11.91
CA SER A 3 15.53 4.25 -11.80
C SER A 3 15.41 3.17 -10.70
N HIS A 4 14.47 3.30 -9.76
CA HIS A 4 14.27 2.35 -8.67
C HIS A 4 13.32 1.19 -9.00
N GLN A 5 12.42 1.37 -9.98
CA GLN A 5 11.40 0.37 -10.33
C GLN A 5 11.43 -0.04 -11.81
N ASN A 6 12.39 0.46 -12.57
CA ASN A 6 12.74 0.09 -13.96
C ASN A 6 11.58 0.07 -14.96
N TYR A 7 10.49 0.84 -14.74
CA TYR A 7 9.39 0.97 -15.67
C TYR A 7 9.27 2.39 -16.25
N LYS A 8 8.71 2.50 -17.47
CA LYS A 8 8.40 3.77 -18.11
C LYS A 8 6.96 4.14 -17.75
N PHE A 9 6.76 5.29 -17.15
CA PHE A 9 5.42 5.83 -16.93
C PHE A 9 5.27 7.15 -17.69
N ARG A 10 4.07 7.43 -18.18
CA ARG A 10 3.75 8.76 -18.70
C ARG A 10 3.56 9.72 -17.54
N GLY A 11 4.33 10.78 -17.51
CA GLY A 11 4.14 11.87 -16.57
C GLY A 11 2.80 12.57 -16.82
N ILE A 12 2.26 13.20 -15.78
CA ILE A 12 1.05 14.03 -15.94
C ILE A 12 1.29 15.17 -16.94
N ASP A 13 2.50 15.69 -17.00
CA ASP A 13 2.88 16.78 -17.92
C ASP A 13 2.71 16.40 -19.40
N ASP A 14 3.11 15.17 -19.79
CA ASP A 14 2.93 14.67 -21.14
C ASP A 14 1.46 14.58 -21.52
N VAL A 15 0.62 14.13 -20.58
CA VAL A 15 -0.83 14.03 -20.76
C VAL A 15 -1.45 15.41 -20.92
N LEU A 16 -1.12 16.35 -20.04
CA LEU A 16 -1.66 17.70 -20.07
C LEU A 16 -1.20 18.48 -21.29
N ASN A 17 0.06 18.38 -21.69
CA ASN A 17 0.57 19.04 -22.90
C ASN A 17 -0.14 18.54 -24.16
N THR A 18 -0.58 17.28 -24.18
CA THR A 18 -1.33 16.73 -25.31
C THR A 18 -2.81 17.09 -25.26
N LEU A 19 -3.44 16.98 -24.08
CA LEU A 19 -4.90 17.16 -23.94
C LEU A 19 -5.33 18.62 -23.86
N ALA A 20 -4.56 19.51 -23.25
CA ALA A 20 -5.00 20.88 -23.03
C ALA A 20 -5.39 21.62 -24.31
N PRO A 21 -4.63 21.58 -25.44
CA PRO A 21 -5.07 22.19 -26.68
C PRO A 21 -6.35 21.56 -27.25
N ILE A 22 -6.49 20.23 -27.17
CA ILE A 22 -7.67 19.50 -27.67
C ILE A 22 -8.92 19.89 -26.89
N LEU A 23 -8.83 19.93 -25.55
CA LEU A 23 -9.93 20.34 -24.69
C LEU A 23 -10.34 21.80 -24.95
N SER A 24 -9.36 22.68 -25.13
CA SER A 24 -9.59 24.09 -25.48
C SER A 24 -10.31 24.25 -26.79
N GLU A 25 -9.87 23.57 -27.86
CA GLU A 25 -10.50 23.60 -29.18
C GLU A 25 -11.93 23.02 -29.15
N SER A 26 -12.11 21.95 -28.38
CA SER A 26 -13.43 21.31 -28.19
C SER A 26 -14.36 22.12 -27.30
N GLY A 27 -13.85 23.15 -26.60
CA GLY A 27 -14.60 23.95 -25.62
C GLY A 27 -14.98 23.18 -24.37
N VAL A 28 -14.14 22.22 -23.96
CA VAL A 28 -14.34 21.44 -22.75
C VAL A 28 -13.49 22.01 -21.61
N LEU A 29 -14.14 22.29 -20.48
CA LEU A 29 -13.51 22.75 -19.25
C LEU A 29 -13.57 21.64 -18.20
N VAL A 30 -12.46 21.35 -17.54
CA VAL A 30 -12.39 20.37 -16.45
C VAL A 30 -12.14 21.12 -15.13
N ILE A 31 -13.08 20.97 -14.17
CA ILE A 31 -12.99 21.60 -12.85
C ILE A 31 -12.88 20.52 -11.78
N PRO A 32 -11.77 20.44 -11.04
CA PRO A 32 -11.62 19.57 -9.89
C PRO A 32 -12.26 20.16 -8.63
N SER A 33 -12.88 19.31 -7.81
CA SER A 33 -13.37 19.63 -6.48
C SER A 33 -12.92 18.54 -5.50
N VAL A 34 -12.25 18.94 -4.43
CA VAL A 34 -11.82 17.99 -3.38
C VAL A 34 -13.03 17.60 -2.55
N VAL A 35 -13.38 16.32 -2.57
CA VAL A 35 -14.51 15.78 -1.81
C VAL A 35 -14.03 15.33 -0.44
N ASP A 36 -12.89 14.62 -0.39
CA ASP A 36 -12.35 14.07 0.85
C ASP A 36 -10.84 13.90 0.78
N LYS A 37 -10.20 13.90 1.95
CA LYS A 37 -8.77 13.62 2.09
C LYS A 37 -8.47 12.94 3.41
N GLU A 38 -7.60 11.96 3.39
CA GLU A 38 -7.05 11.30 4.56
C GLU A 38 -5.52 11.40 4.52
N ILE A 39 -4.89 11.66 5.67
CA ILE A 39 -3.43 11.64 5.81
C ILE A 39 -3.08 10.74 6.99
N LYS A 40 -2.34 9.67 6.71
CA LYS A 40 -1.77 8.79 7.72
C LYS A 40 -0.28 9.09 7.85
N VAL A 41 0.17 9.31 9.07
CA VAL A 41 1.59 9.54 9.36
C VAL A 41 2.18 8.25 9.92
N GLY A 42 3.30 7.81 9.35
CA GLY A 42 4.02 6.61 9.76
C GLY A 42 5.51 6.87 9.93
N ALA A 43 6.19 5.94 10.56
CA ALA A 43 7.65 5.96 10.68
C ALA A 43 8.28 5.22 9.48
N THR A 44 9.41 5.73 8.99
CA THR A 44 10.24 5.02 8.01
C THR A 44 11.18 4.04 8.72
N LYS A 45 11.69 3.04 7.99
CA LYS A 45 12.67 2.07 8.50
C LYS A 45 13.91 2.72 9.13
N ASN A 46 14.25 3.94 8.72
CA ASN A 46 15.42 4.68 9.19
C ASN A 46 15.07 5.73 10.27
N GLY A 47 13.91 5.62 10.92
CA GLY A 47 13.48 6.53 12.01
C GLY A 47 12.97 7.90 11.53
N GLY A 48 12.82 8.13 10.23
CA GLY A 48 12.18 9.31 9.67
C GLY A 48 10.66 9.22 9.69
N VAL A 49 10.00 10.29 9.26
CA VAL A 49 8.53 10.35 9.11
C VAL A 49 8.14 10.17 7.65
N SER A 50 7.06 9.44 7.40
CA SER A 50 6.41 9.37 6.09
C SER A 50 4.94 9.73 6.21
N SER A 51 4.41 10.41 5.21
CA SER A 51 2.99 10.75 5.10
C SER A 51 2.38 9.95 3.94
N HIS A 52 1.32 9.22 4.22
CA HIS A 52 0.48 8.56 3.22
C HIS A 52 -0.78 9.38 3.06
N ALA A 53 -0.95 10.00 1.91
CA ALA A 53 -2.12 10.81 1.57
C ALA A 53 -3.03 10.02 0.62
N ILE A 54 -4.33 10.02 0.92
CA ILE A 54 -5.40 9.51 0.08
C ILE A 54 -6.35 10.67 -0.18
N VAL A 55 -6.71 10.92 -1.44
CA VAL A 55 -7.62 11.99 -1.84
C VAL A 55 -8.74 11.45 -2.72
N THR A 56 -9.95 11.96 -2.50
CA THR A 56 -11.09 11.79 -3.39
C THR A 56 -11.38 13.11 -4.06
N VAL A 57 -11.30 13.13 -5.38
CA VAL A 57 -11.52 14.33 -6.19
C VAL A 57 -12.67 14.08 -7.15
N GLU A 58 -13.61 15.00 -7.17
CA GLU A 58 -14.68 15.06 -8.13
C GLU A 58 -14.26 15.98 -9.27
N TYR A 59 -14.32 15.49 -10.49
CA TYR A 59 -14.00 16.22 -11.72
C TYR A 59 -15.29 16.45 -12.50
N THR A 60 -15.65 17.74 -12.71
CA THR A 60 -16.78 18.11 -13.54
C THR A 60 -16.27 18.62 -14.87
N LEU A 61 -16.72 17.99 -15.96
CA LEU A 61 -16.43 18.44 -17.31
C LEU A 61 -17.62 19.23 -17.80
N TYR A 62 -17.37 20.45 -18.24
CA TYR A 62 -18.37 21.34 -18.85
C TYR A 62 -18.11 21.46 -20.34
N ASP A 63 -19.16 21.42 -21.11
CA ASP A 63 -19.10 21.81 -22.53
C ASP A 63 -19.29 23.33 -22.70
N ARG A 64 -19.16 23.81 -23.94
CA ARG A 64 -19.36 25.23 -24.29
C ARG A 64 -20.78 25.76 -24.10
N PHE A 65 -21.76 24.87 -23.91
CA PHE A 65 -23.18 25.21 -23.73
C PHE A 65 -23.60 25.18 -22.25
N GLY A 66 -22.72 24.72 -21.37
CA GLY A 66 -22.96 24.62 -19.96
C GLY A 66 -23.49 23.27 -19.50
N ASP A 67 -23.64 22.32 -20.40
CA ASP A 67 -23.92 20.94 -20.03
C ASP A 67 -22.70 20.33 -19.34
N SER A 68 -22.92 19.43 -18.38
CA SER A 68 -21.83 18.86 -17.60
C SER A 68 -22.03 17.40 -17.25
N ILE A 69 -20.90 16.71 -17.10
CA ILE A 69 -20.83 15.38 -16.52
C ILE A 69 -19.81 15.39 -15.37
N THR A 70 -20.06 14.57 -14.35
CA THR A 70 -19.22 14.52 -13.17
C THR A 70 -18.72 13.10 -12.92
N HIS A 71 -17.46 12.99 -12.55
CA HIS A 71 -16.81 11.72 -12.20
C HIS A 71 -15.94 11.89 -10.96
N LYS A 72 -15.90 10.87 -10.09
CA LYS A 72 -15.02 10.83 -8.92
C LYS A 72 -13.82 9.95 -9.21
N ALA A 73 -12.63 10.43 -8.89
CA ALA A 73 -11.41 9.66 -8.96
C ALA A 73 -10.66 9.71 -7.62
N TYR A 74 -9.88 8.67 -7.39
CA TYR A 74 -9.07 8.51 -6.20
C TYR A 74 -7.60 8.64 -6.55
N GLY A 75 -6.82 9.19 -5.63
CA GLY A 75 -5.38 9.22 -5.74
C GLY A 75 -4.74 8.99 -4.39
N GLU A 76 -3.64 8.25 -4.41
CA GLU A 76 -2.84 8.02 -3.20
C GLU A 76 -1.37 8.22 -3.48
N ALA A 77 -0.63 8.62 -2.46
CA ALA A 77 0.81 8.75 -2.52
C ALA A 77 1.44 8.70 -1.13
N ILE A 78 2.64 8.14 -1.09
CA ILE A 78 3.50 8.17 0.08
C ILE A 78 4.67 9.09 -0.20
N ASP A 79 4.99 9.95 0.76
CA ASP A 79 6.13 10.86 0.68
C ASP A 79 6.76 11.07 2.07
N THR A 80 8.08 11.23 2.10
CA THR A 80 8.83 11.50 3.34
C THR A 80 9.01 12.98 3.63
N SER A 81 8.42 13.84 2.80
CA SER A 81 8.40 15.29 2.94
C SER A 81 6.95 15.82 2.96
N ASP A 82 6.75 17.08 2.61
CA ASP A 82 5.47 17.78 2.59
C ASP A 82 4.63 17.56 1.31
N LYS A 83 5.08 16.66 0.40
CA LYS A 83 4.51 16.55 -0.96
C LYS A 83 3.51 15.41 -1.15
N ALA A 84 3.19 14.63 -0.11
CA ALA A 84 2.29 13.48 -0.22
C ALA A 84 0.94 13.87 -0.84
N ILE A 85 0.32 14.93 -0.35
CA ILE A 85 -0.97 15.43 -0.87
C ILE A 85 -0.88 15.84 -2.34
N ASN A 86 0.15 16.61 -2.72
CA ASN A 86 0.31 17.06 -4.10
C ASN A 86 0.52 15.89 -5.06
N LYS A 87 1.28 14.88 -4.65
CA LYS A 87 1.47 13.64 -5.40
C LYS A 87 0.16 12.87 -5.54
N ALA A 88 -0.65 12.77 -4.47
CA ALA A 88 -1.94 12.11 -4.49
C ALA A 88 -2.92 12.81 -5.45
N PHE A 89 -2.98 14.14 -5.45
CA PHE A 89 -3.76 14.91 -6.43
C PHE A 89 -3.32 14.68 -7.87
N THR A 90 -2.02 14.69 -8.10
CA THR A 90 -1.45 14.43 -9.43
C THR A 90 -1.82 13.02 -9.91
N ALA A 91 -1.78 12.03 -9.03
CA ALA A 91 -2.20 10.67 -9.33
C ALA A 91 -3.69 10.61 -9.67
N ALA A 92 -4.57 11.19 -8.83
CA ALA A 92 -6.01 11.24 -9.08
C ALA A 92 -6.33 11.86 -10.44
N TYR A 93 -5.71 13.00 -10.76
CA TYR A 93 -5.95 13.69 -12.02
C TYR A 93 -5.48 12.90 -13.23
N LYS A 94 -4.29 12.31 -13.15
CA LYS A 94 -3.75 11.49 -14.23
C LYS A 94 -4.66 10.30 -14.56
N TYR A 95 -5.08 9.55 -13.55
CA TYR A 95 -5.95 8.38 -13.75
C TYR A 95 -7.36 8.79 -14.20
N PHE A 96 -7.90 9.89 -13.68
CA PHE A 96 -9.14 10.46 -14.20
C PHE A 96 -9.04 10.72 -15.70
N LEU A 97 -7.99 11.39 -16.17
CA LEU A 97 -7.84 11.71 -17.60
C LEU A 97 -7.69 10.44 -18.45
N PHE A 98 -6.96 9.44 -17.97
CA PHE A 98 -6.82 8.17 -18.69
C PHE A 98 -8.15 7.44 -18.85
N GLN A 99 -8.95 7.40 -17.79
CA GLN A 99 -10.24 6.72 -17.79
C GLN A 99 -11.30 7.50 -18.57
N ALA A 100 -11.40 8.82 -18.34
CA ALA A 100 -12.40 9.67 -18.98
C ALA A 100 -12.22 9.77 -20.51
N PHE A 101 -10.98 9.73 -20.98
CA PHE A 101 -10.65 9.89 -22.40
C PHE A 101 -10.13 8.61 -23.07
N CYS A 102 -10.23 7.47 -22.40
CA CYS A 102 -9.76 6.17 -22.89
C CYS A 102 -8.32 6.23 -23.45
N ILE A 103 -7.44 6.96 -22.76
CA ILE A 103 -6.06 7.12 -23.21
C ILE A 103 -5.31 5.81 -23.00
N PRO A 104 -4.78 5.18 -24.04
CA PRO A 104 -4.07 3.92 -23.90
C PRO A 104 -2.78 4.13 -23.10
N ILE A 105 -2.51 3.20 -22.23
CA ILE A 105 -1.31 3.17 -21.38
C ILE A 105 -0.38 2.12 -21.98
N ASP A 106 0.37 2.49 -23.03
CA ASP A 106 1.36 1.59 -23.63
C ASP A 106 2.53 1.37 -22.67
N GLY A 107 2.87 0.10 -22.40
CA GLY A 107 4.07 -0.29 -21.64
C GLY A 107 3.94 -0.21 -20.12
N ILE A 108 2.73 -0.13 -19.58
CA ILE A 108 2.48 -0.58 -18.22
C ILE A 108 2.21 -2.07 -18.34
N GLU A 109 3.10 -2.90 -17.77
CA GLU A 109 2.72 -4.26 -17.43
C GLU A 109 1.42 -4.15 -16.63
N ASP A 110 0.40 -4.87 -17.10
CA ASP A 110 -0.88 -4.93 -16.44
C ASP A 110 -0.61 -5.25 -14.96
N ALA A 111 -1.02 -4.37 -14.06
CA ALA A 111 -0.81 -4.57 -12.62
C ALA A 111 -1.43 -5.90 -12.15
N ASP A 112 -2.43 -6.41 -12.91
CA ASP A 112 -3.05 -7.70 -12.68
C ASP A 112 -2.17 -8.88 -13.15
N LEU A 113 -1.15 -8.62 -13.98
CA LEU A 113 -0.15 -9.63 -14.42
C LEU A 113 1.10 -9.66 -13.51
N SER A 114 1.35 -8.62 -12.74
CA SER A 114 2.35 -8.63 -11.69
C SER A 114 1.67 -9.10 -10.40
N GLU A 115 1.81 -10.39 -10.08
CA GLU A 115 1.58 -10.79 -8.69
C GLU A 115 2.44 -9.88 -7.82
N PRO A 116 1.84 -9.13 -6.86
CA PRO A 116 2.66 -8.39 -5.92
C PRO A 116 3.55 -9.43 -5.26
N GLU A 117 4.85 -9.31 -5.45
CA GLU A 117 5.81 -10.00 -4.62
C GLU A 117 5.35 -9.66 -3.20
N GLN A 118 4.66 -10.61 -2.57
CA GLN A 118 4.19 -10.43 -1.21
C GLN A 118 5.45 -10.07 -0.47
N ALA A 119 5.59 -8.80 -0.10
CA ALA A 119 6.64 -8.41 0.82
C ALA A 119 6.47 -9.39 1.96
N ALA A 120 7.38 -10.35 2.05
CA ALA A 120 7.34 -11.36 3.08
C ALA A 120 7.18 -10.55 4.36
N VAL A 121 5.99 -10.63 4.94
CA VAL A 121 5.77 -10.09 6.28
C VAL A 121 6.90 -10.77 7.04
N GLN A 122 7.92 -10.02 7.41
CA GLN A 122 8.96 -10.54 8.30
C GLN A 122 8.23 -10.76 9.61
N VAL A 123 7.63 -11.94 9.69
CA VAL A 123 7.11 -12.44 10.94
C VAL A 123 8.39 -12.59 11.76
N GLU A 124 8.55 -11.71 12.76
CA GLU A 124 9.68 -11.83 13.68
C GLU A 124 9.62 -13.24 14.27
N THR A 125 10.55 -14.08 13.81
CA THR A 125 10.70 -15.44 14.32
C THR A 125 11.12 -15.37 15.79
N VAL A 126 10.84 -16.44 16.52
CA VAL A 126 11.09 -16.51 17.96
C VAL A 126 12.52 -16.07 18.32
N SER A 127 12.64 -15.15 19.29
CA SER A 127 13.95 -14.72 19.80
C SER A 127 14.65 -15.84 20.53
N ALA A 128 15.98 -15.82 20.54
CA ALA A 128 16.77 -16.85 21.23
C ALA A 128 16.37 -17.02 22.71
N LYS A 129 15.99 -15.92 23.37
CA LYS A 129 15.55 -15.91 24.76
C LYS A 129 14.19 -16.59 24.94
N THR A 130 13.23 -16.24 24.10
CA THR A 130 11.88 -16.81 24.11
C THR A 130 11.92 -18.28 23.74
N LEU A 131 12.73 -18.65 22.74
CA LEU A 131 12.95 -20.04 22.33
C LEU A 131 13.49 -20.88 23.50
N GLN A 132 14.51 -20.41 24.20
CA GLN A 132 15.08 -21.11 25.35
C GLN A 132 14.06 -21.29 26.46
N THR A 133 13.25 -20.27 26.75
CA THR A 133 12.18 -20.36 27.77
C THR A 133 11.13 -21.40 27.36
N LEU A 134 10.71 -21.39 26.09
CA LEU A 134 9.75 -22.36 25.56
C LEU A 134 10.25 -23.79 25.64
N LEU A 135 11.51 -24.05 25.25
CA LEU A 135 12.12 -25.37 25.31
C LEU A 135 12.24 -25.87 26.77
N THR A 136 12.61 -24.99 27.69
CA THR A 136 12.70 -25.33 29.11
C THR A 136 11.35 -25.76 29.69
N LEU A 137 10.28 -24.96 29.41
CA LEU A 137 8.93 -25.28 29.90
C LEU A 137 8.37 -26.56 29.26
N CYS A 138 8.67 -26.81 27.99
CA CYS A 138 8.28 -28.08 27.35
C CYS A 138 8.96 -29.27 28.00
N ALA A 139 10.26 -29.17 28.33
CA ALA A 139 11.02 -30.22 28.96
C ALA A 139 10.52 -30.48 30.40
N GLU A 140 10.28 -29.44 31.20
CA GLU A 140 9.76 -29.56 32.58
C GLU A 140 8.38 -30.22 32.62
N ARG A 141 7.56 -30.05 31.61
CA ARG A 141 6.21 -30.60 31.54
C ARG A 141 6.09 -31.88 30.72
N GLY A 142 7.19 -32.39 30.18
CA GLY A 142 7.21 -33.59 29.34
C GLY A 142 6.40 -33.47 28.05
N ILE A 143 6.31 -32.23 27.49
CA ILE A 143 5.54 -31.96 26.27
C ILE A 143 6.51 -32.00 25.09
N GLU A 144 6.15 -32.78 24.07
CA GLU A 144 6.94 -32.84 22.84
C GLU A 144 6.81 -31.53 22.03
N VAL A 145 7.95 -30.93 21.70
CA VAL A 145 8.07 -29.70 20.92
C VAL A 145 7.42 -29.83 19.54
N SER A 146 7.45 -31.01 18.94
CA SER A 146 6.81 -31.36 17.66
C SER A 146 5.32 -30.96 17.60
N LYS A 147 4.61 -31.03 18.71
CA LYS A 147 3.21 -30.65 18.84
C LYS A 147 2.99 -29.15 18.50
N TYR A 148 3.88 -28.28 18.95
CA TYR A 148 3.79 -26.84 18.71
C TYR A 148 4.26 -26.45 17.31
N VAL A 149 5.25 -27.17 16.76
CA VAL A 149 5.67 -27.03 15.36
C VAL A 149 4.51 -27.33 14.40
N GLN A 150 3.80 -28.44 14.62
CA GLN A 150 2.63 -28.80 13.85
C GLN A 150 1.47 -27.81 13.99
N TRP A 151 1.20 -27.36 15.24
CA TRP A 151 0.15 -26.39 15.52
C TRP A 151 0.44 -25.04 14.85
N ALA A 152 1.70 -24.58 14.87
CA ALA A 152 2.12 -23.34 14.25
C ALA A 152 2.23 -23.45 12.73
N LYS A 153 2.16 -24.68 12.14
CA LYS A 153 2.33 -24.98 10.71
C LYS A 153 3.66 -24.47 10.15
N VAL A 154 4.73 -24.69 10.89
CA VAL A 154 6.12 -24.36 10.52
C VAL A 154 6.95 -25.63 10.41
N SER A 155 8.15 -25.55 9.82
CA SER A 155 9.04 -26.70 9.67
C SER A 155 9.89 -26.94 10.91
N THR A 156 10.27 -25.87 11.60
CA THR A 156 11.11 -25.94 12.80
C THR A 156 10.57 -25.03 13.91
N ILE A 157 11.01 -25.24 15.16
CA ILE A 157 10.55 -24.43 16.28
C ILE A 157 11.08 -22.99 16.23
N GLU A 158 12.22 -22.78 15.58
CA GLU A 158 12.83 -21.47 15.38
C GLU A 158 12.01 -20.58 14.42
N GLU A 159 11.17 -21.19 13.58
CA GLU A 159 10.32 -20.49 12.65
C GLU A 159 8.98 -20.03 13.27
N ILE A 160 8.71 -20.40 14.51
CA ILE A 160 7.49 -19.97 15.20
C ILE A 160 7.53 -18.45 15.39
N PRO A 161 6.47 -17.70 15.01
CA PRO A 161 6.38 -16.27 15.30
C PRO A 161 6.53 -15.95 16.78
N GLU A 162 7.29 -14.89 17.13
CA GLU A 162 7.53 -14.47 18.51
C GLU A 162 6.23 -14.35 19.32
N GLU A 163 5.20 -13.74 18.75
CA GLU A 163 3.88 -13.57 19.38
C GLU A 163 3.23 -14.91 19.74
N ARG A 164 3.35 -15.92 18.85
CA ARG A 164 2.81 -17.26 19.09
C ARG A 164 3.63 -18.01 20.15
N ALA A 165 4.95 -17.87 20.13
CA ALA A 165 5.81 -18.47 21.13
C ALA A 165 5.52 -17.93 22.53
N LEU A 166 5.32 -16.62 22.68
CA LEU A 166 4.90 -15.98 23.92
C LEU A 166 3.53 -16.47 24.41
N SER A 167 2.57 -16.62 23.50
CA SER A 167 1.24 -17.16 23.82
C SER A 167 1.31 -18.61 24.35
N ILE A 168 2.17 -19.45 23.77
CA ILE A 168 2.40 -20.82 24.25
C ILE A 168 3.02 -20.81 25.66
N ILE A 169 4.02 -19.96 25.88
CA ILE A 169 4.67 -19.81 27.20
C ILE A 169 3.66 -19.37 28.26
N GLU A 170 2.80 -18.39 27.94
CA GLU A 170 1.75 -17.94 28.87
C GLU A 170 0.73 -19.04 29.18
N HIS A 171 0.34 -19.82 28.18
CA HIS A 171 -0.57 -20.95 28.36
C HIS A 171 0.05 -22.03 29.24
N LEU A 172 1.31 -22.35 28.99
CA LEU A 172 2.06 -23.30 29.81
C LEU A 172 2.27 -22.77 31.23
N GLY A 173 2.46 -21.46 31.43
CA GLY A 173 2.61 -20.86 32.75
C GLY A 173 1.35 -20.89 33.63
N LYS A 174 0.17 -20.85 33.01
CA LYS A 174 -1.12 -20.81 33.71
C LYS A 174 -1.69 -22.17 34.11
N SER A 175 -1.08 -23.28 33.70
CA SER A 175 -1.62 -24.63 33.96
C SER A 175 -1.31 -25.18 35.35
N ASP A 176 -0.80 -24.36 36.27
CA ASP A 176 -0.48 -24.72 37.67
C ASP A 176 -1.33 -23.98 38.72
N ALA A 177 -2.53 -23.48 38.33
CA ALA A 177 -3.49 -22.88 39.27
C ALA A 177 -4.75 -23.74 39.42
#